data_5d807c66ca93f9b585565c40b2e7c487
#
_entry.id   5d807c66ca93f9b585565c40b2e7c487
#
_cell.length_a   1.000
_cell.length_b   1.000
_cell.length_c   1.000
_cell.angle_alpha   90.00
_cell.angle_beta   90.00
_cell.angle_gamma   90.00
#
_symmetry.space_group_name_H-M   'P 1'
#
loop_
_entity.id
_entity.type
_entity.pdbx_description
1 polymer ?
#
loop_
_entity_poly.entity_id
_entity_poly.type
_entity_poly.pdbx_seq_one_letter_code
_entity_poly.pdbx_strand_id
1 'polypeptide(L)'
;MPESTAGGPGKERRLESWGEIASYLRREIRTVQRWEKTLTLPIHRLRVGKQSSVYAYPSELDKWYLEREPGDVKDDETADEPSSSTAQAPNGSAVPGAVPNGDAQSEKPFYKRTAVWATALASLAVIGVLIAVIVGWHPSVQSNNTIPLDAKIRLFVRPFQNIAGDPGQAEFTEGLTNELNTRLGRLDPKRLGVIAPTSSKQLGGKSIAELEPLLKLNYILEGSVRRASNQVRIDVSLISAKEQTPLWSDSYTENLADILKVQDEVAEAVAQKLLLNLPPVSTGASAASVDPEGYNSYLRGRRAWTNRDLARSVPAFEDAVRKLPQYVPAHSGLAVSYAVMAEAPNDVVPPSISAPKAKAEARRALELDPTNAEAHYVLGNLAMSFDFDFPTAEREFREAIVLEPNNPTAHQWLAQYLMTQNRLAEAQSETLKALELDPVSPIFTTARAETFYYAHDFDSTIAQAKLTLEQFPNFLYAELWLASAYREKKMYGEALQHFRAARDLAPDNAALLSVLGHALAVSGDRQGALNVLTQLQGMSRQHYVPSLYLAGIYLGLGDNNNTFASMNRAINEHNDRLIYLAVEPMADPIRSDPRFQTLLARIHLNEPKH
;
A
#
# COMPACT_ATOMS: atom_id res chain seq x y z
N MET A 1 -16.05 -38.74 -25.48
CA MET A 1 -16.45 -39.08 -24.10
C MET A 1 -15.39 -39.96 -23.47
N PRO A 2 -14.71 -39.57 -22.36
CA PRO A 2 -15.31 -39.48 -21.04
C PRO A 2 -15.05 -38.11 -20.36
N GLU A 3 -15.98 -37.70 -19.71
CA GLU A 3 -16.39 -37.14 -18.45
C GLU A 3 -15.37 -36.27 -17.69
N SER A 4 -15.77 -35.01 -17.61
CA SER A 4 -15.37 -33.95 -16.71
C SER A 4 -15.67 -34.35 -15.27
N THR A 5 -14.67 -34.34 -14.39
CA THR A 5 -14.89 -34.25 -12.93
C THR A 5 -14.42 -32.88 -12.45
N ALA A 6 -15.38 -32.10 -11.97
CA ALA A 6 -15.20 -30.83 -11.30
C ALA A 6 -14.33 -31.01 -10.04
N GLY A 7 -13.23 -30.27 -9.95
CA GLY A 7 -12.41 -30.13 -8.76
C GLY A 7 -13.04 -29.11 -7.81
N GLY A 8 -13.37 -29.56 -6.59
CA GLY A 8 -13.75 -28.68 -5.48
C GLY A 8 -12.57 -27.84 -4.95
N PRO A 9 -12.77 -26.88 -4.02
CA PRO A 9 -11.79 -25.91 -3.59
C PRO A 9 -10.51 -26.57 -3.07
N GLY A 10 -9.36 -26.13 -3.58
CA GLY A 10 -8.06 -26.72 -3.35
C GLY A 10 -7.73 -26.82 -1.84
N LYS A 11 -7.42 -28.03 -1.38
CA LYS A 11 -6.84 -28.25 -0.05
C LYS A 11 -5.47 -27.57 -0.03
N GLU A 12 -5.29 -26.64 0.87
CA GLU A 12 -4.01 -26.00 1.16
C GLU A 12 -2.95 -27.09 1.44
N ARG A 13 -1.75 -26.96 0.82
CA ARG A 13 -0.65 -27.90 1.03
C ARG A 13 -0.10 -27.70 2.44
N ARG A 14 -0.19 -28.72 3.29
CA ARG A 14 0.36 -28.69 4.63
C ARG A 14 1.86 -29.04 4.63
N LEU A 15 2.58 -28.47 5.57
CA LEU A 15 3.98 -28.78 5.89
C LEU A 15 3.98 -29.96 6.85
N GLU A 16 4.63 -31.09 6.50
CA GLU A 16 4.43 -32.38 7.19
C GLU A 16 5.56 -32.78 8.15
N SER A 17 6.53 -31.88 8.39
CA SER A 17 7.66 -32.17 9.28
C SER A 17 8.21 -30.90 9.93
N TRP A 18 8.93 -31.06 11.06
CA TRP A 18 9.67 -29.97 11.68
C TRP A 18 10.67 -29.31 10.71
N GLY A 19 11.25 -30.07 9.79
CA GLY A 19 12.17 -29.54 8.78
C GLY A 19 11.49 -28.63 7.78
N GLU A 20 10.31 -29.00 7.28
CA GLU A 20 9.55 -28.17 6.35
C GLU A 20 9.01 -26.90 7.03
N ILE A 21 8.52 -27.02 8.28
CA ILE A 21 8.04 -25.88 9.06
C ILE A 21 9.19 -24.90 9.36
N ALA A 22 10.36 -25.41 9.76
CA ALA A 22 11.55 -24.61 10.03
C ALA A 22 12.07 -23.92 8.77
N SER A 23 12.10 -24.63 7.65
CA SER A 23 12.46 -24.06 6.33
C SER A 23 11.49 -22.97 5.90
N TYR A 24 10.18 -23.19 6.09
CA TYR A 24 9.16 -22.18 5.76
C TYR A 24 9.33 -20.90 6.58
N LEU A 25 9.57 -21.03 7.90
CA LEU A 25 9.79 -19.90 8.81
C LEU A 25 11.21 -19.32 8.72
N ARG A 26 12.10 -19.91 7.91
CA ARG A 26 13.54 -19.54 7.78
C ARG A 26 14.24 -19.49 9.13
N ARG A 27 14.01 -20.51 9.96
CA ARG A 27 14.61 -20.66 11.29
C ARG A 27 15.11 -22.08 11.53
N GLU A 28 15.94 -22.26 12.55
CA GLU A 28 16.37 -23.59 12.95
C GLU A 28 15.24 -24.39 13.61
N ILE A 29 15.27 -25.71 13.47
CA ILE A 29 14.25 -26.61 14.05
C ILE A 29 14.11 -26.40 15.56
N ARG A 30 15.22 -26.19 16.27
CA ARG A 30 15.21 -25.94 17.72
C ARG A 30 14.47 -24.65 18.08
N THR A 31 14.64 -23.59 17.30
CA THR A 31 13.95 -22.31 17.47
C THR A 31 12.45 -22.49 17.27
N VAL A 32 12.04 -23.17 16.22
CA VAL A 32 10.63 -23.42 15.90
C VAL A 32 9.95 -24.27 16.99
N GLN A 33 10.64 -25.30 17.50
CA GLN A 33 10.16 -26.11 18.62
C GLN A 33 10.06 -25.35 19.94
N ARG A 34 10.96 -24.39 20.18
CA ARG A 34 10.88 -23.45 21.31
C ARG A 34 9.65 -22.55 21.16
N TRP A 35 9.41 -21.99 19.96
CA TRP A 35 8.26 -21.13 19.68
C TRP A 35 6.91 -21.88 19.84
N GLU A 36 6.84 -23.15 19.49
CA GLU A 36 5.66 -23.98 19.81
C GLU A 36 5.36 -23.97 21.32
N LYS A 37 6.40 -24.12 22.14
CA LYS A 37 6.24 -24.24 23.59
C LYS A 37 6.06 -22.91 24.31
N THR A 38 6.76 -21.85 23.87
CA THR A 38 6.81 -20.56 24.58
C THR A 38 5.91 -19.51 23.98
N LEU A 39 5.64 -19.59 22.67
CA LEU A 39 4.91 -18.59 21.91
C LEU A 39 3.67 -19.15 21.21
N THR A 40 3.26 -20.37 21.53
CA THR A 40 2.06 -21.02 20.97
C THR A 40 2.00 -21.01 19.44
N LEU A 41 3.14 -21.35 18.78
CA LEU A 41 3.16 -21.52 17.34
C LEU A 41 2.13 -22.58 16.91
N PRO A 42 1.27 -22.38 15.89
CA PRO A 42 0.19 -23.28 15.52
C PRO A 42 0.72 -24.54 14.85
N ILE A 43 1.06 -25.53 15.67
CA ILE A 43 1.54 -26.85 15.25
C ILE A 43 0.47 -27.90 15.56
N HIS A 44 0.08 -28.66 14.56
CA HIS A 44 -0.86 -29.76 14.67
C HIS A 44 -0.13 -31.09 14.82
N ARG A 45 -0.71 -32.02 15.57
CA ARG A 45 -0.16 -33.37 15.80
C ARG A 45 -1.11 -34.46 15.30
N LEU A 46 -0.61 -35.26 14.37
CA LEU A 46 -1.33 -36.41 13.88
C LEU A 46 -0.81 -37.67 14.59
N ARG A 47 -1.68 -38.43 15.27
CA ARG A 47 -1.35 -39.73 15.86
C ARG A 47 -1.78 -40.83 14.89
N VAL A 48 -0.81 -41.55 14.34
CA VAL A 48 -1.07 -42.74 13.52
C VAL A 48 -0.38 -43.94 14.23
N GLY A 49 -1.12 -44.68 15.00
CA GLY A 49 -0.59 -45.79 15.81
C GLY A 49 0.30 -45.31 16.96
N LYS A 50 1.54 -45.83 17.04
CA LYS A 50 2.53 -45.45 18.05
C LYS A 50 3.43 -44.30 17.65
N GLN A 51 3.32 -43.74 16.42
CA GLN A 51 4.10 -42.60 15.94
C GLN A 51 3.26 -41.32 15.93
N SER A 52 3.86 -40.22 16.37
CA SER A 52 3.26 -38.88 16.33
C SER A 52 4.04 -38.07 15.30
N SER A 53 3.39 -37.65 14.22
CA SER A 53 3.90 -36.71 13.25
C SER A 53 3.33 -35.32 13.52
N VAL A 54 4.10 -34.28 13.17
CA VAL A 54 3.67 -32.88 13.27
C VAL A 54 3.40 -32.33 11.88
N TYR A 55 2.43 -31.42 11.80
CA TYR A 55 2.17 -30.65 10.58
C TYR A 55 1.67 -29.24 10.92
N ALA A 56 1.79 -28.32 9.97
CA ALA A 56 1.26 -26.96 10.07
C ALA A 56 0.75 -26.50 8.70
N TYR A 57 -0.15 -25.53 8.70
CA TYR A 57 -0.59 -24.87 7.48
C TYR A 57 0.14 -23.54 7.30
N PRO A 58 0.68 -23.24 6.11
CA PRO A 58 1.32 -21.96 5.81
C PRO A 58 0.50 -20.75 6.23
N SER A 59 -0.79 -20.73 5.95
CA SER A 59 -1.71 -19.66 6.32
C SER A 59 -1.82 -19.41 7.82
N GLU A 60 -1.77 -20.47 8.64
CA GLU A 60 -1.80 -20.36 10.10
C GLU A 60 -0.47 -19.84 10.66
N LEU A 61 0.66 -20.25 10.06
CA LEU A 61 1.99 -19.77 10.43
C LEU A 61 2.16 -18.30 10.08
N ASP A 62 1.72 -17.89 8.90
CA ASP A 62 1.78 -16.50 8.45
C ASP A 62 0.92 -15.59 9.32
N LYS A 63 -0.30 -16.02 9.63
CA LYS A 63 -1.19 -15.32 10.55
C LYS A 63 -0.56 -15.16 11.94
N TRP A 64 0.00 -16.26 12.48
CA TRP A 64 0.68 -16.25 13.77
C TRP A 64 1.89 -15.29 13.79
N TYR A 65 2.63 -15.19 12.68
CA TYR A 65 3.77 -14.29 12.53
C TYR A 65 3.36 -12.81 12.43
N LEU A 66 2.24 -12.54 11.76
CA LEU A 66 1.69 -11.19 11.59
C LEU A 66 1.01 -10.63 12.85
N GLU A 67 0.53 -11.49 13.74
CA GLU A 67 -0.15 -11.10 14.98
C GLU A 67 0.84 -10.73 16.13
N ARG A 68 2.16 -10.73 15.87
CA ARG A 68 3.19 -10.45 16.88
C ARG A 68 4.04 -9.24 16.52
N GLU A 69 4.35 -8.42 17.54
CA GLU A 69 5.27 -7.31 17.37
C GLU A 69 6.73 -7.80 17.17
N PRO A 70 7.58 -7.06 16.42
CA PRO A 70 8.97 -7.46 16.14
C PRO A 70 9.85 -7.64 17.38
N GLY A 71 9.38 -7.26 18.58
CA GLY A 71 10.10 -7.40 19.84
C GLY A 71 9.87 -8.71 20.60
N ASP A 72 8.80 -9.46 20.26
CA ASP A 72 8.45 -10.72 20.96
C ASP A 72 9.26 -11.92 20.47
N VAL A 73 9.92 -11.78 19.34
CA VAL A 73 10.74 -12.81 18.70
C VAL A 73 12.20 -12.43 18.76
N LYS A 74 12.79 -12.38 19.98
CA LYS A 74 14.24 -12.19 20.14
C LYS A 74 14.99 -13.45 19.77
N ASP A 75 15.85 -13.34 18.77
CA ASP A 75 16.93 -14.30 18.50
C ASP A 75 18.04 -14.03 19.52
N ASP A 76 18.12 -14.84 20.56
CA ASP A 76 19.28 -14.88 21.46
C ASP A 76 20.39 -15.71 20.78
N GLU A 77 21.17 -15.07 19.94
CA GLU A 77 22.46 -15.56 19.47
C GLU A 77 23.56 -15.12 20.45
N THR A 78 23.68 -15.79 21.61
CA THR A 78 24.95 -15.85 22.34
C THR A 78 24.89 -16.95 23.41
N ALA A 79 25.86 -17.86 23.30
CA ALA A 79 26.37 -18.85 24.25
C ALA A 79 26.02 -20.32 23.90
N ASP A 80 26.92 -21.12 23.40
CA ASP A 80 28.05 -21.77 23.94
C ASP A 80 28.64 -22.73 22.89
N GLU A 81 29.97 -22.67 22.69
CA GLU A 81 30.74 -23.67 21.95
C GLU A 81 30.84 -25.00 22.72
N PRO A 82 30.97 -26.12 22.02
CA PRO A 82 30.95 -27.44 22.65
C PRO A 82 32.34 -27.88 23.13
N SER A 83 32.44 -28.26 24.38
CA SER A 83 33.56 -29.08 24.85
C SER A 83 33.30 -30.56 24.55
N SER A 84 34.19 -31.10 23.80
CA SER A 84 34.33 -32.53 23.49
C SER A 84 34.70 -33.37 24.73
N SER A 85 34.01 -34.50 24.95
CA SER A 85 34.73 -35.72 25.40
C SER A 85 33.92 -36.99 25.09
N THR A 86 34.68 -37.89 24.52
CA THR A 86 34.46 -39.31 24.19
C THR A 86 34.07 -40.17 25.41
N ALA A 87 33.17 -41.17 25.26
CA ALA A 87 33.50 -42.61 25.40
C ALA A 87 32.27 -43.47 25.67
N GLN A 88 32.11 -44.47 24.81
CA GLN A 88 31.79 -45.88 25.06
C GLN A 88 30.54 -46.31 25.85
N ALA A 89 29.75 -47.07 25.14
CA ALA A 89 28.87 -48.10 25.67
C ALA A 89 29.68 -49.29 26.26
N PRO A 90 29.09 -50.13 27.14
CA PRO A 90 28.64 -51.42 26.63
C PRO A 90 27.37 -51.98 27.23
N ASN A 91 26.88 -53.01 26.49
CA ASN A 91 25.84 -54.01 26.72
C ASN A 91 25.73 -54.62 28.12
N GLY A 92 24.51 -55.10 28.45
CA GLY A 92 24.36 -56.13 29.46
C GLY A 92 22.89 -56.47 29.78
N SER A 93 22.50 -57.62 29.28
CA SER A 93 21.24 -58.32 29.48
C SER A 93 20.95 -58.71 30.95
N ALA A 94 19.67 -58.82 31.34
CA ALA A 94 19.05 -60.06 31.83
C ALA A 94 17.89 -59.78 32.80
N VAL A 95 16.76 -60.40 32.53
CA VAL A 95 15.63 -60.76 33.39
C VAL A 95 16.00 -62.10 34.08
N PRO A 96 15.41 -62.66 35.13
CA PRO A 96 14.04 -62.54 35.64
C PRO A 96 13.89 -62.70 37.18
N GLY A 97 12.64 -62.63 37.70
CA GLY A 97 12.33 -63.47 38.81
C GLY A 97 11.35 -62.97 39.90
N ALA A 98 10.15 -63.54 39.89
CA ALA A 98 9.37 -64.13 40.98
C ALA A 98 8.68 -63.26 42.04
N VAL A 99 7.37 -63.40 42.04
CA VAL A 99 6.38 -63.26 43.14
C VAL A 99 6.66 -64.24 44.28
N PRO A 100 6.27 -64.00 45.57
CA PRO A 100 4.92 -64.48 45.95
C PRO A 100 4.16 -63.65 47.03
N ASN A 101 2.85 -63.81 46.95
CA ASN A 101 1.78 -63.82 47.93
C ASN A 101 2.04 -63.63 49.43
N GLY A 102 1.07 -62.96 50.06
CA GLY A 102 0.81 -63.07 51.50
C GLY A 102 -0.43 -62.28 51.93
N ASP A 103 -1.53 -63.08 52.16
CA ASP A 103 -2.78 -62.66 52.74
C ASP A 103 -2.63 -62.09 54.16
N ALA A 104 -3.47 -61.14 54.51
CA ALA A 104 -4.12 -61.13 55.83
C ALA A 104 -5.29 -60.14 55.90
N GLN A 105 -6.41 -60.73 56.29
CA GLN A 105 -7.67 -60.10 56.65
C GLN A 105 -7.52 -59.17 57.87
N SER A 106 -8.36 -58.17 57.98
CA SER A 106 -9.27 -57.97 59.11
C SER A 106 -9.68 -56.53 59.34
N GLU A 107 -10.97 -56.43 59.44
CA GLU A 107 -11.81 -55.63 60.34
C GLU A 107 -12.16 -54.16 59.98
N LYS A 108 -13.48 -54.02 59.75
CA LYS A 108 -14.22 -52.72 59.81
C LYS A 108 -14.45 -52.34 61.28
N PRO A 109 -14.53 -51.05 61.49
CA PRO A 109 -15.63 -50.59 62.32
C PRO A 109 -16.50 -49.52 61.67
N PHE A 110 -17.73 -49.68 61.87
CA PHE A 110 -18.88 -48.81 61.68
C PHE A 110 -18.68 -47.46 62.39
N TYR A 111 -18.68 -46.37 61.65
CA TYR A 111 -19.03 -45.04 62.22
C TYR A 111 -19.64 -44.06 61.24
N LYS A 112 -20.89 -43.77 61.47
CA LYS A 112 -21.68 -42.54 61.29
C LYS A 112 -22.05 -42.05 59.91
N ARG A 113 -23.28 -42.36 59.59
CA ARG A 113 -24.10 -41.77 58.46
C ARG A 113 -24.43 -40.29 58.54
N THR A 114 -23.86 -39.53 59.48
CA THR A 114 -24.16 -38.09 59.65
C THR A 114 -23.20 -37.14 58.91
N ALA A 115 -22.03 -37.61 58.46
CA ALA A 115 -21.06 -36.77 57.74
C ALA A 115 -21.39 -36.61 56.21
N VAL A 116 -22.13 -37.52 55.62
CA VAL A 116 -22.45 -37.47 54.17
C VAL A 116 -23.48 -36.38 53.86
N TRP A 117 -24.39 -36.08 54.77
CA TRP A 117 -25.39 -35.02 54.57
C TRP A 117 -24.80 -33.60 54.78
N ALA A 118 -23.81 -33.46 55.63
CA ALA A 118 -23.13 -32.14 55.85
C ALA A 118 -22.26 -31.77 54.64
N THR A 119 -21.60 -32.74 53.98
CA THR A 119 -20.81 -32.48 52.76
C THR A 119 -21.69 -32.23 51.55
N ALA A 120 -22.86 -32.87 51.44
CA ALA A 120 -23.82 -32.62 50.37
C ALA A 120 -24.46 -31.24 50.46
N LEU A 121 -24.78 -30.75 51.69
CA LEU A 121 -25.31 -29.40 51.93
C LEU A 121 -24.25 -28.32 51.72
N ALA A 122 -23.00 -28.58 52.11
CA ALA A 122 -21.89 -27.67 51.83
C ALA A 122 -21.57 -27.56 50.34
N SER A 123 -21.64 -28.69 49.61
CA SER A 123 -21.45 -28.69 48.16
C SER A 123 -22.57 -27.94 47.42
N LEU A 124 -23.83 -28.10 47.88
CA LEU A 124 -24.96 -27.35 47.30
C LEU A 124 -24.88 -25.84 47.62
N ALA A 125 -24.39 -25.45 48.80
CA ALA A 125 -24.18 -24.06 49.13
C ALA A 125 -23.03 -23.42 48.28
N VAL A 126 -21.94 -24.14 48.05
CA VAL A 126 -20.85 -23.70 47.19
C VAL A 126 -21.29 -23.60 45.73
N ILE A 127 -22.09 -24.56 45.24
CA ILE A 127 -22.67 -24.51 43.89
C ILE A 127 -23.68 -23.38 43.79
N GLY A 128 -24.49 -23.11 44.83
CA GLY A 128 -25.42 -21.99 44.87
C GLY A 128 -24.69 -20.64 44.87
N VAL A 129 -23.60 -20.52 45.59
CA VAL A 129 -22.74 -19.31 45.58
C VAL A 129 -22.01 -19.13 44.25
N LEU A 130 -21.52 -20.21 43.63
CA LEU A 130 -20.94 -20.21 42.30
C LEU A 130 -21.97 -19.80 41.22
N ILE A 131 -23.18 -20.32 41.31
CA ILE A 131 -24.27 -19.93 40.40
C ILE A 131 -24.69 -18.47 40.67
N ALA A 132 -24.78 -18.03 41.91
CA ALA A 132 -25.08 -16.64 42.24
C ALA A 132 -23.95 -15.67 41.80
N VAL A 133 -22.68 -16.11 41.86
CA VAL A 133 -21.54 -15.33 41.32
C VAL A 133 -21.55 -15.35 39.79
N ILE A 134 -21.92 -16.49 39.16
CA ILE A 134 -22.02 -16.59 37.69
C ILE A 134 -23.26 -15.84 37.17
N VAL A 135 -24.39 -15.89 37.88
CA VAL A 135 -25.64 -15.20 37.47
C VAL A 135 -25.66 -13.74 37.93
N GLY A 136 -24.99 -13.41 39.06
CA GLY A 136 -24.87 -12.04 39.55
C GLY A 136 -23.70 -11.23 38.92
N TRP A 137 -22.74 -11.94 38.35
CA TRP A 137 -21.66 -11.31 37.55
C TRP A 137 -21.92 -11.53 36.06
N HIS A 138 -23.05 -11.05 35.59
CA HIS A 138 -23.08 -10.43 34.28
C HIS A 138 -22.58 -9.00 34.52
N PRO A 139 -21.32 -8.65 34.17
CA PRO A 139 -21.08 -7.28 33.85
C PRO A 139 -22.09 -7.02 32.72
N SER A 140 -23.04 -6.14 32.95
CA SER A 140 -23.70 -5.43 31.87
C SER A 140 -22.54 -4.82 31.10
N VAL A 141 -22.06 -5.52 30.06
CA VAL A 141 -21.26 -4.93 29.02
C VAL A 141 -22.25 -4.00 28.33
N GLN A 142 -22.47 -2.83 28.94
CA GLN A 142 -22.66 -1.65 28.13
C GLN A 142 -21.43 -1.67 27.25
N SER A 143 -21.61 -2.09 26.01
CA SER A 143 -20.65 -1.85 24.95
C SER A 143 -20.61 -0.33 24.78
N ASN A 144 -19.86 0.33 25.67
CA ASN A 144 -19.33 1.62 25.34
C ASN A 144 -18.41 1.35 24.16
N ASN A 145 -18.95 1.48 22.97
CA ASN A 145 -18.22 1.54 21.70
C ASN A 145 -17.37 2.83 21.66
N THR A 146 -16.75 3.20 22.75
CA THR A 146 -15.78 4.27 22.79
C THR A 146 -14.46 3.69 22.32
N ILE A 147 -14.16 3.97 21.05
CA ILE A 147 -12.81 3.77 20.51
C ILE A 147 -11.86 4.49 21.46
N PRO A 148 -10.80 3.84 22.00
CA PRO A 148 -9.84 4.50 22.85
C PRO A 148 -9.38 5.83 22.20
N LEU A 149 -9.20 6.87 23.00
CA LEU A 149 -8.82 8.21 22.51
C LEU A 149 -7.55 8.18 21.64
N ASP A 150 -6.69 7.18 21.82
CA ASP A 150 -5.44 6.99 21.07
C ASP A 150 -5.59 6.07 19.85
N ALA A 151 -6.73 5.43 19.66
CA ALA A 151 -6.95 4.56 18.51
C ALA A 151 -7.41 5.35 17.29
N LYS A 152 -6.78 5.10 16.14
CA LYS A 152 -7.16 5.73 14.88
C LYS A 152 -8.50 5.18 14.39
N ILE A 153 -9.48 6.06 14.21
CA ILE A 153 -10.80 5.74 13.62
C ILE A 153 -10.61 5.52 12.12
N ARG A 154 -11.11 4.41 11.58
CA ARG A 154 -11.08 4.12 10.15
C ARG A 154 -12.46 4.32 9.53
N LEU A 155 -12.53 5.25 8.58
CA LEU A 155 -13.74 5.64 7.86
C LEU A 155 -13.62 5.26 6.38
N PHE A 156 -14.65 4.61 5.86
CA PHE A 156 -14.80 4.34 4.44
C PHE A 156 -15.93 5.20 3.88
N VAL A 157 -15.63 6.05 2.90
CA VAL A 157 -16.65 6.84 2.19
C VAL A 157 -17.06 6.05 0.96
N ARG A 158 -18.24 5.45 0.99
CA ARG A 158 -18.80 4.73 -0.17
C ARG A 158 -19.09 5.70 -1.31
N PRO A 159 -18.80 5.37 -2.57
CA PRO A 159 -19.21 6.20 -3.70
C PRO A 159 -20.70 6.55 -3.63
N PHE A 160 -21.01 7.83 -3.65
CA PHE A 160 -22.40 8.28 -3.55
C PHE A 160 -23.23 7.87 -4.77
N GLN A 161 -24.50 7.61 -4.55
CA GLN A 161 -25.41 7.19 -5.61
C GLN A 161 -25.96 8.40 -6.36
N ASN A 162 -25.92 8.37 -7.69
CA ASN A 162 -26.61 9.34 -8.54
C ASN A 162 -28.07 8.91 -8.70
N ILE A 163 -28.99 9.57 -8.00
CA ILE A 163 -30.43 9.21 -8.04
C ILE A 163 -31.15 9.72 -9.31
N ALA A 164 -30.59 10.73 -9.97
CA ALA A 164 -31.23 11.30 -11.16
C ALA A 164 -31.09 10.43 -12.42
N GLY A 165 -30.17 9.44 -12.41
CA GLY A 165 -29.96 8.52 -13.53
C GLY A 165 -29.32 9.14 -14.78
N ASP A 166 -29.04 10.44 -14.78
CA ASP A 166 -28.39 11.15 -15.87
C ASP A 166 -26.88 10.85 -15.88
N PRO A 167 -26.33 10.28 -16.96
CA PRO A 167 -24.89 10.01 -17.08
C PRO A 167 -24.00 11.24 -16.88
N GLY A 168 -24.44 12.43 -17.28
CA GLY A 168 -23.72 13.70 -17.06
C GLY A 168 -23.62 14.10 -15.59
N GLN A 169 -24.50 13.59 -14.74
CA GLN A 169 -24.47 13.82 -13.29
C GLN A 169 -23.64 12.78 -12.55
N ALA A 170 -23.34 11.64 -13.16
CA ALA A 170 -22.48 10.63 -12.55
C ALA A 170 -21.06 11.17 -12.31
N GLU A 171 -20.53 11.98 -13.23
CA GLU A 171 -19.22 12.61 -13.08
C GLU A 171 -19.18 13.60 -11.92
N PHE A 172 -20.23 14.40 -11.79
CA PHE A 172 -20.38 15.34 -10.68
C PHE A 172 -20.45 14.59 -9.33
N THR A 173 -21.26 13.54 -9.25
CA THR A 173 -21.44 12.75 -8.02
C THR A 173 -20.14 12.06 -7.59
N GLU A 174 -19.39 11.48 -8.54
CA GLU A 174 -18.09 10.86 -8.27
C GLU A 174 -17.07 11.91 -7.78
N GLY A 175 -16.99 13.06 -8.46
CA GLY A 175 -16.11 14.15 -8.07
C GLY A 175 -16.45 14.71 -6.69
N LEU A 176 -17.71 14.89 -6.38
CA LEU A 176 -18.19 15.36 -5.07
C LEU A 176 -17.85 14.36 -3.96
N THR A 177 -18.01 13.06 -4.21
CA THR A 177 -17.61 12.00 -3.26
C THR A 177 -16.13 12.05 -2.96
N ASN A 178 -15.30 12.20 -4.00
CA ASN A 178 -13.85 12.28 -3.85
C ASN A 178 -13.41 13.52 -3.08
N GLU A 179 -14.05 14.65 -3.33
CA GLU A 179 -13.78 15.90 -2.61
C GLU A 179 -14.15 15.80 -1.13
N LEU A 180 -15.33 15.25 -0.83
CA LEU A 180 -15.75 15.01 0.56
C LEU A 180 -14.80 14.01 1.27
N ASN A 181 -14.37 12.96 0.59
CA ASN A 181 -13.39 12.00 1.13
C ASN A 181 -12.08 12.72 1.52
N THR A 182 -11.54 13.54 0.62
CA THR A 182 -10.33 14.32 0.88
C THR A 182 -10.51 15.28 2.06
N ARG A 183 -11.65 15.98 2.11
CA ARG A 183 -11.97 16.93 3.17
C ARG A 183 -12.09 16.26 4.53
N LEU A 184 -12.76 15.11 4.60
CA LEU A 184 -12.83 14.29 5.81
C LEU A 184 -11.45 13.83 6.29
N GLY A 185 -10.55 13.47 5.37
CA GLY A 185 -9.17 13.08 5.69
C GLY A 185 -8.34 14.18 6.36
N ARG A 186 -8.71 15.45 6.18
CA ARG A 186 -8.04 16.63 6.76
C ARG A 186 -8.58 17.05 8.13
N LEU A 187 -9.75 16.57 8.56
CA LEU A 187 -10.41 17.05 9.79
C LEU A 187 -9.60 16.80 11.05
N ASP A 188 -9.18 15.59 11.28
CA ASP A 188 -8.33 15.18 12.40
C ASP A 188 -7.43 14.01 11.95
N PRO A 189 -6.36 14.30 11.22
CA PRO A 189 -5.53 13.26 10.59
C PRO A 189 -4.81 12.37 11.62
N LYS A 190 -4.71 12.79 12.88
CA LYS A 190 -4.13 11.96 13.95
C LYS A 190 -5.10 10.88 14.42
N ARG A 191 -6.40 11.17 14.46
CA ARG A 191 -7.44 10.28 14.96
C ARG A 191 -8.30 9.65 13.88
N LEU A 192 -8.44 10.30 12.71
CA LEU A 192 -9.28 9.85 11.60
C LEU A 192 -8.42 9.40 10.41
N GLY A 193 -8.50 8.13 10.04
CA GLY A 193 -7.96 7.58 8.81
C GLY A 193 -9.09 7.33 7.83
N VAL A 194 -9.12 8.08 6.72
CA VAL A 194 -10.11 7.90 5.66
C VAL A 194 -9.49 7.08 4.54
N ILE A 195 -10.20 6.01 4.13
CA ILE A 195 -9.76 5.18 2.99
C ILE A 195 -9.85 6.02 1.72
N ALA A 196 -8.78 6.02 0.94
CA ALA A 196 -8.65 6.88 -0.23
C ALA A 196 -9.69 6.58 -1.33
N PRO A 197 -10.01 7.57 -2.19
CA PRO A 197 -11.04 7.45 -3.22
C PRO A 197 -10.86 6.27 -4.18
N THR A 198 -9.62 5.90 -4.52
CA THR A 198 -9.34 4.78 -5.42
C THR A 198 -9.85 3.45 -4.84
N SER A 199 -9.50 3.16 -3.60
CA SER A 199 -10.01 1.98 -2.89
C SER A 199 -11.52 2.07 -2.65
N SER A 200 -12.02 3.26 -2.31
CA SER A 200 -13.47 3.47 -2.15
C SER A 200 -14.25 3.13 -3.42
N LYS A 201 -13.76 3.55 -4.57
CA LYS A 201 -14.38 3.26 -5.87
C LYS A 201 -14.36 1.76 -6.19
N GLN A 202 -13.24 1.10 -6.00
CA GLN A 202 -13.08 -0.33 -6.32
C GLN A 202 -13.88 -1.24 -5.38
N LEU A 203 -13.98 -0.88 -4.12
CA LEU A 203 -14.63 -1.68 -3.09
C LEU A 203 -16.08 -1.26 -2.80
N GLY A 204 -16.55 -0.17 -3.38
CA GLY A 204 -17.86 0.43 -3.09
C GLY A 204 -19.07 -0.50 -3.29
N GLY A 205 -18.95 -1.50 -4.16
CA GLY A 205 -19.97 -2.52 -4.39
C GLY A 205 -20.00 -3.66 -3.36
N LYS A 206 -19.00 -3.76 -2.46
CA LYS A 206 -18.97 -4.79 -1.43
C LYS A 206 -19.91 -4.48 -0.28
N SER A 207 -20.44 -5.51 0.37
CA SER A 207 -21.24 -5.39 1.59
C SER A 207 -20.39 -4.89 2.77
N ILE A 208 -21.04 -4.35 3.80
CA ILE A 208 -20.36 -3.90 5.03
C ILE A 208 -19.66 -5.08 5.71
N ALA A 209 -20.28 -6.26 5.71
CA ALA A 209 -19.73 -7.48 6.27
C ALA A 209 -18.44 -7.95 5.58
N GLU A 210 -18.24 -7.62 4.29
CA GLU A 210 -17.00 -7.90 3.56
C GLU A 210 -15.95 -6.80 3.77
N LEU A 211 -16.39 -5.53 3.86
CA LEU A 211 -15.49 -4.37 3.99
C LEU A 211 -14.87 -4.26 5.38
N GLU A 212 -15.66 -4.51 6.43
CA GLU A 212 -15.23 -4.32 7.82
C GLU A 212 -13.98 -5.16 8.16
N PRO A 213 -13.94 -6.50 7.96
CA PRO A 213 -12.76 -7.29 8.26
C PRO A 213 -11.58 -7.00 7.32
N LEU A 214 -11.86 -6.67 6.04
CA LEU A 214 -10.83 -6.38 5.04
C LEU A 214 -10.06 -5.11 5.36
N LEU A 215 -10.77 -4.05 5.76
CA LEU A 215 -10.23 -2.71 5.97
C LEU A 215 -10.15 -2.32 7.45
N LYS A 216 -10.59 -3.17 8.38
CA LYS A 216 -10.69 -2.90 9.82
C LYS A 216 -11.46 -1.60 10.10
N LEU A 217 -12.62 -1.46 9.47
CA LEU A 217 -13.41 -0.24 9.50
C LEU A 217 -14.14 -0.06 10.84
N ASN A 218 -14.20 1.19 11.31
CA ASN A 218 -15.07 1.58 12.39
C ASN A 218 -16.41 2.11 11.85
N TYR A 219 -16.34 2.91 10.77
CA TYR A 219 -17.52 3.56 10.20
C TYR A 219 -17.51 3.56 8.68
N ILE A 220 -18.72 3.67 8.12
CA ILE A 220 -18.94 3.85 6.69
C ILE A 220 -19.84 5.08 6.52
N LEU A 221 -19.45 5.99 5.62
CA LEU A 221 -20.28 7.09 5.15
C LEU A 221 -20.88 6.70 3.81
N GLU A 222 -22.19 6.64 3.75
CA GLU A 222 -22.95 6.41 2.51
C GLU A 222 -23.76 7.66 2.17
N GLY A 223 -24.06 7.83 0.90
CA GLY A 223 -24.90 8.95 0.50
C GLY A 223 -25.44 8.84 -0.90
N SER A 224 -26.28 9.80 -1.22
CA SER A 224 -26.83 9.98 -2.55
C SER A 224 -26.84 11.45 -2.94
N VAL A 225 -26.73 11.70 -4.24
CA VAL A 225 -26.75 13.04 -4.81
C VAL A 225 -27.86 13.13 -5.84
N ARG A 226 -28.66 14.17 -5.74
CA ARG A 226 -29.65 14.56 -6.75
C ARG A 226 -29.41 16.00 -7.14
N ARG A 227 -29.16 16.24 -8.41
CA ARG A 227 -29.02 17.58 -8.96
C ARG A 227 -30.25 17.90 -9.84
N ALA A 228 -30.82 19.06 -9.66
CA ALA A 228 -31.91 19.58 -10.49
C ALA A 228 -31.62 21.05 -10.82
N SER A 229 -31.32 21.33 -12.08
CA SER A 229 -30.89 22.67 -12.53
C SER A 229 -29.72 23.22 -11.71
N ASN A 230 -29.96 24.24 -10.89
CA ASN A 230 -28.95 24.88 -10.06
C ASN A 230 -29.01 24.44 -8.58
N GLN A 231 -29.81 23.45 -8.23
CA GLN A 231 -29.92 22.93 -6.88
C GLN A 231 -29.30 21.54 -6.79
N VAL A 232 -28.63 21.28 -5.67
CA VAL A 232 -28.07 19.98 -5.31
C VAL A 232 -28.63 19.56 -3.97
N ARG A 233 -29.19 18.35 -3.92
CA ARG A 233 -29.58 17.68 -2.69
C ARG A 233 -28.61 16.53 -2.43
N ILE A 234 -28.06 16.48 -1.23
CA ILE A 234 -27.15 15.45 -0.76
C ILE A 234 -27.78 14.82 0.47
N ASP A 235 -28.10 13.53 0.39
CA ASP A 235 -28.52 12.73 1.54
C ASP A 235 -27.32 11.91 2.00
N VAL A 236 -26.99 11.92 3.30
CA VAL A 236 -25.83 11.24 3.88
C VAL A 236 -26.24 10.42 5.09
N SER A 237 -25.54 9.30 5.32
CA SER A 237 -25.72 8.44 6.48
C SER A 237 -24.37 7.90 6.97
N LEU A 238 -24.09 8.06 8.25
CA LEU A 238 -22.93 7.48 8.93
C LEU A 238 -23.36 6.19 9.63
N ILE A 239 -22.73 5.08 9.27
CA ILE A 239 -23.08 3.73 9.69
C ILE A 239 -21.94 3.15 10.53
N SER A 240 -22.26 2.52 11.67
CA SER A 240 -21.33 1.68 12.42
C SER A 240 -21.00 0.44 11.59
N ALA A 241 -19.72 0.23 11.24
CA ALA A 241 -19.33 -0.92 10.44
C ALA A 241 -19.55 -2.24 11.17
N LYS A 242 -19.32 -2.27 12.49
CA LYS A 242 -19.49 -3.45 13.33
C LYS A 242 -20.97 -3.81 13.54
N GLU A 243 -21.80 -2.81 13.84
CA GLU A 243 -23.22 -3.04 14.17
C GLU A 243 -24.13 -3.00 12.93
N GLN A 244 -23.60 -2.50 11.81
CA GLN A 244 -24.32 -2.29 10.55
C GLN A 244 -25.60 -1.47 10.72
N THR A 245 -25.58 -0.52 11.67
CA THR A 245 -26.69 0.36 11.99
C THR A 245 -26.33 1.81 11.74
N PRO A 246 -27.26 2.63 11.21
CA PRO A 246 -27.01 4.04 11.05
C PRO A 246 -26.94 4.74 12.42
N LEU A 247 -25.87 5.51 12.62
CA LEU A 247 -25.68 6.36 13.80
C LEU A 247 -26.26 7.74 13.59
N TRP A 248 -26.28 8.18 12.36
CA TRP A 248 -26.76 9.50 11.95
C TRP A 248 -27.10 9.51 10.47
N SER A 249 -28.14 10.26 10.12
CA SER A 249 -28.51 10.55 8.74
C SER A 249 -29.02 11.97 8.66
N ASP A 250 -28.72 12.66 7.55
CA ASP A 250 -29.18 14.02 7.29
C ASP A 250 -29.29 14.30 5.80
N SER A 251 -29.93 15.42 5.45
CA SER A 251 -30.20 15.86 4.08
C SER A 251 -29.89 17.34 3.92
N TYR A 252 -29.07 17.68 2.96
CA TYR A 252 -28.66 19.04 2.63
C TYR A 252 -29.22 19.42 1.25
N THR A 253 -29.82 20.60 1.14
CA THR A 253 -30.31 21.11 -0.14
C THR A 253 -29.88 22.56 -0.29
N GLU A 254 -29.02 22.82 -1.25
CA GLU A 254 -28.42 24.13 -1.49
C GLU A 254 -28.30 24.42 -3.00
N ASN A 255 -28.00 25.67 -3.33
CA ASN A 255 -27.59 26.01 -4.68
C ASN A 255 -26.21 25.42 -5.01
N LEU A 256 -25.99 25.07 -6.26
CA LEU A 256 -24.69 24.53 -6.70
C LEU A 256 -23.53 25.52 -6.45
N ALA A 257 -23.80 26.82 -6.48
CA ALA A 257 -22.83 27.85 -6.13
C ALA A 257 -22.34 27.75 -4.67
N ASP A 258 -23.15 27.21 -3.77
CA ASP A 258 -22.86 27.09 -2.34
C ASP A 258 -22.41 25.67 -1.96
N ILE A 259 -22.00 24.86 -2.94
CA ILE A 259 -21.65 23.44 -2.75
C ILE A 259 -20.50 23.23 -1.75
N LEU A 260 -19.54 24.15 -1.67
CA LEU A 260 -18.44 24.07 -0.72
C LEU A 260 -18.92 24.17 0.73
N LYS A 261 -19.94 25.02 0.99
CA LYS A 261 -20.58 25.13 2.29
C LYS A 261 -21.23 23.81 2.72
N VAL A 262 -21.93 23.13 1.79
CA VAL A 262 -22.54 21.82 2.06
C VAL A 262 -21.47 20.78 2.42
N GLN A 263 -20.36 20.78 1.71
CA GLN A 263 -19.25 19.86 2.02
C GLN A 263 -18.67 20.10 3.43
N ASP A 264 -18.55 21.38 3.84
CA ASP A 264 -18.12 21.73 5.19
C ASP A 264 -19.14 21.27 6.24
N GLU A 265 -20.42 21.53 6.02
CA GLU A 265 -21.50 21.14 6.94
C GLU A 265 -21.54 19.60 7.12
N VAL A 266 -21.42 18.84 6.03
CA VAL A 266 -21.35 17.37 6.10
C VAL A 266 -20.11 16.92 6.86
N ALA A 267 -18.94 17.50 6.56
CA ALA A 267 -17.69 17.14 7.21
C ALA A 267 -17.70 17.44 8.71
N GLU A 268 -18.21 18.62 9.10
CA GLU A 268 -18.37 19.01 10.51
C GLU A 268 -19.36 18.09 11.24
N ALA A 269 -20.50 17.76 10.61
CA ALA A 269 -21.48 16.85 11.21
C ALA A 269 -20.87 15.45 11.46
N VAL A 270 -20.13 14.90 10.50
CA VAL A 270 -19.39 13.63 10.66
C VAL A 270 -18.39 13.74 11.80
N ALA A 271 -17.59 14.81 11.84
CA ALA A 271 -16.59 15.00 12.89
C ALA A 271 -17.22 15.08 14.28
N GLN A 272 -18.32 15.79 14.43
CA GLN A 272 -19.07 15.87 15.69
C GLN A 272 -19.59 14.49 16.14
N LYS A 273 -20.12 13.69 15.20
CA LYS A 273 -20.60 12.34 15.51
C LYS A 273 -19.47 11.38 15.87
N LEU A 274 -18.28 11.59 15.33
CA LEU A 274 -17.08 10.81 15.63
C LEU A 274 -16.31 11.36 16.85
N LEU A 275 -16.79 12.41 17.50
CA LEU A 275 -16.15 13.09 18.65
C LEU A 275 -14.70 13.50 18.35
N LEU A 276 -14.46 14.02 17.14
CA LEU A 276 -13.15 14.49 16.72
C LEU A 276 -12.89 15.90 17.24
N ASN A 277 -11.62 16.20 17.51
CA ASN A 277 -11.18 17.56 17.80
C ASN A 277 -11.05 18.31 16.48
N LEU A 278 -12.01 19.18 16.19
CA LEU A 278 -11.93 20.03 15.00
C LEU A 278 -10.88 21.13 15.23
N PRO A 279 -9.96 21.35 14.28
CA PRO A 279 -9.19 22.58 14.27
C PRO A 279 -10.15 23.76 14.11
N PRO A 280 -9.80 24.96 14.63
CA PRO A 280 -10.63 26.13 14.38
C PRO A 280 -10.81 26.29 12.87
N VAL A 281 -12.04 26.24 12.43
CA VAL A 281 -12.40 26.41 11.01
C VAL A 281 -11.84 27.75 10.57
N SER A 282 -10.94 27.75 9.61
CA SER A 282 -10.53 28.98 8.94
C SER A 282 -11.74 29.44 8.09
N THR A 283 -12.56 30.28 8.68
CA THR A 283 -13.82 30.79 8.11
C THR A 283 -13.63 31.65 6.85
N GLY A 284 -12.39 31.75 6.34
CA GLY A 284 -12.07 32.66 5.24
C GLY A 284 -12.31 32.14 3.82
N ALA A 285 -12.21 30.83 3.58
CA ALA A 285 -12.28 30.29 2.20
C ALA A 285 -13.58 29.52 1.88
N SER A 286 -14.29 29.05 2.91
CA SER A 286 -15.45 28.15 2.75
C SER A 286 -16.80 28.87 2.51
N ALA A 287 -16.89 30.16 2.80
CA ALA A 287 -18.12 30.93 2.62
C ALA A 287 -18.28 31.55 1.22
N ALA A 288 -17.30 31.41 0.35
CA ALA A 288 -17.36 31.98 -0.99
C ALA A 288 -18.16 31.09 -1.94
N SER A 289 -19.21 31.67 -2.50
CA SER A 289 -19.94 31.07 -3.63
C SER A 289 -18.98 30.87 -4.82
N VAL A 290 -19.04 29.69 -5.44
CA VAL A 290 -18.20 29.33 -6.58
C VAL A 290 -18.99 29.37 -7.89
N ASP A 291 -18.32 29.75 -8.99
CA ASP A 291 -18.92 29.56 -10.31
C ASP A 291 -19.18 28.06 -10.57
N PRO A 292 -20.44 27.66 -10.79
CA PRO A 292 -20.80 26.26 -10.96
C PRO A 292 -20.11 25.58 -12.16
N GLU A 293 -19.85 26.30 -13.24
CA GLU A 293 -19.17 25.74 -14.41
C GLU A 293 -17.67 25.53 -14.13
N GLY A 294 -17.03 26.47 -13.45
CA GLY A 294 -15.65 26.33 -13.00
C GLY A 294 -15.47 25.16 -12.05
N TYR A 295 -16.39 25.00 -11.09
CA TYR A 295 -16.38 23.86 -10.17
C TYR A 295 -16.60 22.53 -10.88
N ASN A 296 -17.52 22.45 -11.84
CA ASN A 296 -17.69 21.25 -12.68
C ASN A 296 -16.42 20.91 -13.48
N SER A 297 -15.69 21.93 -13.97
CA SER A 297 -14.43 21.72 -14.68
C SER A 297 -13.36 21.15 -13.74
N TYR A 298 -13.27 21.67 -12.51
CA TYR A 298 -12.41 21.12 -11.46
C TYR A 298 -12.72 19.64 -11.17
N LEU A 299 -13.98 19.28 -10.96
CA LEU A 299 -14.38 17.90 -10.69
C LEU A 299 -14.04 16.96 -11.87
N ARG A 300 -14.23 17.41 -13.11
CA ARG A 300 -13.78 16.67 -14.30
C ARG A 300 -12.26 16.45 -14.30
N GLY A 301 -11.51 17.49 -13.93
CA GLY A 301 -10.05 17.42 -13.78
C GLY A 301 -9.64 16.39 -12.74
N ARG A 302 -10.25 16.42 -11.54
CA ARG A 302 -9.98 15.44 -10.45
C ARG A 302 -10.31 14.01 -10.85
N ARG A 303 -11.44 13.80 -11.50
CA ARG A 303 -11.82 12.47 -12.02
C ARG A 303 -10.84 11.95 -13.06
N ALA A 304 -10.47 12.80 -14.03
CA ALA A 304 -9.51 12.43 -15.07
C ALA A 304 -8.14 12.09 -14.45
N TRP A 305 -7.69 12.88 -13.47
CA TRP A 305 -6.48 12.62 -12.68
C TRP A 305 -6.52 11.27 -11.96
N THR A 306 -7.62 10.95 -11.26
CA THR A 306 -7.80 9.66 -10.56
C THR A 306 -7.73 8.48 -11.53
N ASN A 307 -8.21 8.65 -12.77
CA ASN A 307 -8.12 7.65 -13.83
C ASN A 307 -6.80 7.71 -14.63
N ARG A 308 -5.84 8.56 -14.25
CA ARG A 308 -4.55 8.78 -14.94
C ARG A 308 -4.70 9.24 -16.39
N ASP A 309 -5.80 9.90 -16.72
CA ASP A 309 -6.06 10.50 -18.04
C ASP A 309 -5.58 11.94 -18.07
N LEU A 310 -4.27 12.12 -18.29
CA LEU A 310 -3.63 13.45 -18.34
C LEU A 310 -4.15 14.30 -19.50
N ALA A 311 -4.53 13.67 -20.62
CA ALA A 311 -5.07 14.37 -21.78
C ALA A 311 -6.39 15.09 -21.48
N ARG A 312 -7.17 14.57 -20.52
CA ARG A 312 -8.41 15.19 -20.06
C ARG A 312 -8.24 16.00 -18.79
N SER A 313 -7.32 15.62 -17.88
CA SER A 313 -7.16 16.33 -16.60
C SER A 313 -6.61 17.73 -16.79
N VAL A 314 -5.57 17.93 -17.62
CA VAL A 314 -4.94 19.22 -17.83
C VAL A 314 -5.94 20.25 -18.39
N PRO A 315 -6.60 20.04 -19.54
CA PRO A 315 -7.53 21.06 -20.05
C PRO A 315 -8.73 21.32 -19.12
N ALA A 316 -9.15 20.32 -18.35
CA ALA A 316 -10.22 20.51 -17.39
C ALA A 316 -9.80 21.39 -16.20
N PHE A 317 -8.58 21.21 -15.68
CA PHE A 317 -8.03 22.08 -14.64
C PHE A 317 -7.67 23.48 -15.17
N GLU A 318 -7.17 23.61 -16.39
CA GLU A 318 -6.93 24.92 -17.04
C GLU A 318 -8.25 25.72 -17.15
N ASP A 319 -9.37 25.06 -17.53
CA ASP A 319 -10.69 25.68 -17.55
C ASP A 319 -11.16 26.06 -16.14
N ALA A 320 -10.91 25.20 -15.15
CA ALA A 320 -11.25 25.49 -13.75
C ALA A 320 -10.47 26.71 -13.21
N VAL A 321 -9.16 26.77 -13.40
CA VAL A 321 -8.31 27.89 -12.96
C VAL A 321 -8.74 29.20 -13.63
N ARG A 322 -9.07 29.16 -14.93
CA ARG A 322 -9.54 30.35 -15.65
C ARG A 322 -10.84 30.90 -15.08
N LYS A 323 -11.80 30.01 -14.71
CA LYS A 323 -13.13 30.39 -14.17
C LYS A 323 -13.08 30.67 -12.67
N LEU A 324 -12.17 30.00 -11.94
CA LEU A 324 -12.02 30.05 -10.49
C LEU A 324 -10.57 30.42 -10.09
N PRO A 325 -10.08 31.62 -10.39
CA PRO A 325 -8.65 31.96 -10.22
C PRO A 325 -8.20 32.08 -8.76
N GLN A 326 -9.11 31.98 -7.79
CA GLN A 326 -8.81 31.95 -6.36
C GLN A 326 -9.06 30.57 -5.73
N TYR A 327 -9.45 29.56 -6.51
CA TYR A 327 -9.79 28.24 -6.00
C TYR A 327 -8.54 27.35 -5.95
N VAL A 328 -7.94 27.26 -4.76
CA VAL A 328 -6.66 26.57 -4.50
C VAL A 328 -6.61 25.15 -5.06
N PRO A 329 -7.64 24.28 -4.88
CA PRO A 329 -7.58 22.91 -5.39
C PRO A 329 -7.49 22.79 -6.92
N ALA A 330 -7.94 23.81 -7.68
CA ALA A 330 -7.79 23.81 -9.14
C ALA A 330 -6.32 24.07 -9.54
N HIS A 331 -5.64 24.98 -8.86
CA HIS A 331 -4.23 25.26 -9.07
C HIS A 331 -3.35 24.07 -8.70
N SER A 332 -3.54 23.46 -7.52
CA SER A 332 -2.76 22.29 -7.11
C SER A 332 -3.03 21.08 -8.00
N GLY A 333 -4.28 20.84 -8.42
CA GLY A 333 -4.65 19.80 -9.37
C GLY A 333 -4.03 20.01 -10.77
N LEU A 334 -3.93 21.24 -11.24
CA LEU A 334 -3.23 21.59 -12.48
C LEU A 334 -1.73 21.39 -12.35
N ALA A 335 -1.16 21.82 -11.22
CA ALA A 335 0.26 21.66 -10.93
C ALA A 335 0.70 20.19 -10.95
N VAL A 336 -0.01 19.31 -10.26
CA VAL A 336 0.32 17.87 -10.23
C VAL A 336 0.15 17.22 -11.61
N SER A 337 -0.86 17.66 -12.38
CA SER A 337 -1.07 17.15 -13.74
C SER A 337 0.08 17.54 -14.67
N TYR A 338 0.55 18.78 -14.63
CA TYR A 338 1.71 19.21 -15.39
C TYR A 338 3.01 18.52 -14.94
N ALA A 339 3.21 18.29 -13.64
CA ALA A 339 4.40 17.61 -13.13
C ALA A 339 4.50 16.20 -13.73
N VAL A 340 3.42 15.44 -13.67
CA VAL A 340 3.41 14.04 -14.13
C VAL A 340 3.43 13.88 -15.66
N MET A 341 3.08 14.93 -16.42
CA MET A 341 3.13 14.88 -17.90
C MET A 341 4.53 14.63 -18.48
N ALA A 342 5.57 15.03 -17.76
CA ALA A 342 6.95 14.88 -18.20
C ALA A 342 7.66 13.66 -17.57
N GLU A 343 6.96 12.91 -16.73
CA GLU A 343 7.53 11.74 -16.03
C GLU A 343 7.33 10.45 -16.83
N ALA A 344 8.31 9.56 -16.77
CA ALA A 344 8.20 8.22 -17.35
C ALA A 344 7.12 7.39 -16.63
N PRO A 345 6.34 6.63 -17.36
CA PRO A 345 6.35 6.42 -18.80
C PRO A 345 5.42 7.34 -19.60
N ASN A 346 4.94 8.45 -19.02
CA ASN A 346 4.02 9.36 -19.72
C ASN A 346 4.74 10.12 -20.85
N ASP A 347 5.85 10.83 -20.54
CA ASP A 347 6.71 11.57 -21.47
C ASP A 347 5.95 12.30 -22.61
N VAL A 348 4.80 12.91 -22.23
CA VAL A 348 3.90 13.56 -23.21
C VAL A 348 4.55 14.80 -23.78
N VAL A 349 5.29 15.54 -22.93
CA VAL A 349 6.00 16.77 -23.30
C VAL A 349 7.36 16.83 -22.60
N PRO A 350 8.34 17.58 -23.17
CA PRO A 350 9.62 17.79 -22.49
C PRO A 350 9.45 18.41 -21.11
N PRO A 351 10.24 17.98 -20.09
CA PRO A 351 10.23 18.60 -18.75
C PRO A 351 10.43 20.12 -18.77
N SER A 352 11.23 20.64 -19.69
CA SER A 352 11.45 22.08 -19.88
C SER A 352 10.18 22.90 -20.21
N ILE A 353 9.12 22.22 -20.68
CA ILE A 353 7.83 22.86 -21.00
C ILE A 353 6.86 22.72 -19.83
N SER A 354 6.72 21.54 -19.25
CA SER A 354 5.69 21.26 -18.22
C SER A 354 6.14 21.66 -16.81
N ALA A 355 7.41 21.46 -16.43
CA ALA A 355 7.89 21.74 -15.08
C ALA A 355 7.78 23.24 -14.68
N PRO A 356 8.09 24.23 -15.54
CA PRO A 356 7.85 25.63 -15.20
C PRO A 356 6.39 25.97 -14.96
N LYS A 357 5.47 25.37 -15.75
CA LYS A 357 4.02 25.54 -15.57
C LYS A 357 3.57 24.91 -14.24
N ALA A 358 4.00 23.67 -13.96
CA ALA A 358 3.71 23.00 -12.70
C ALA A 358 4.19 23.83 -11.49
N LYS A 359 5.41 24.37 -11.54
CA LYS A 359 5.94 25.26 -10.49
C LYS A 359 5.13 26.54 -10.31
N ALA A 360 4.70 27.16 -11.41
CA ALA A 360 3.90 28.38 -11.36
C ALA A 360 2.56 28.13 -10.65
N GLU A 361 1.87 27.05 -11.02
CA GLU A 361 0.57 26.69 -10.44
C GLU A 361 0.70 26.25 -8.98
N ALA A 362 1.73 25.45 -8.63
CA ALA A 362 1.99 25.06 -7.26
C ALA A 362 2.31 26.28 -6.36
N ARG A 363 3.14 27.21 -6.82
CA ARG A 363 3.41 28.46 -6.10
C ARG A 363 2.16 29.30 -5.95
N ARG A 364 1.33 29.38 -7.00
CA ARG A 364 0.06 30.10 -6.92
C ARG A 364 -0.88 29.48 -5.89
N ALA A 365 -0.94 28.16 -5.80
CA ALA A 365 -1.70 27.47 -4.77
C ALA A 365 -1.19 27.86 -3.36
N LEU A 366 0.14 27.90 -3.13
CA LEU A 366 0.72 28.29 -1.83
C LEU A 366 0.60 29.78 -1.51
N GLU A 367 0.55 30.66 -2.51
CA GLU A 367 0.24 32.08 -2.30
C GLU A 367 -1.18 32.27 -1.77
N LEU A 368 -2.13 31.42 -2.22
CA LEU A 368 -3.52 31.46 -1.82
C LEU A 368 -3.75 30.72 -0.49
N ASP A 369 -3.09 29.59 -0.31
CA ASP A 369 -3.15 28.75 0.90
C ASP A 369 -1.77 28.13 1.19
N PRO A 370 -0.98 28.71 2.09
CA PRO A 370 0.34 28.17 2.46
C PRO A 370 0.32 26.77 3.07
N THR A 371 -0.87 26.23 3.42
CA THR A 371 -1.03 24.90 4.02
C THR A 371 -1.48 23.84 3.01
N ASN A 372 -1.41 24.14 1.71
CA ASN A 372 -1.81 23.20 0.67
C ASN A 372 -0.76 22.10 0.47
N ALA A 373 -0.98 20.94 1.06
CA ALA A 373 -0.06 19.79 1.00
C ALA A 373 0.20 19.32 -0.44
N GLU A 374 -0.81 19.38 -1.33
CA GLU A 374 -0.66 18.97 -2.73
C GLU A 374 0.37 19.84 -3.46
N ALA A 375 0.37 21.14 -3.23
CA ALA A 375 1.37 22.06 -3.80
C ALA A 375 2.77 21.80 -3.25
N HIS A 376 2.91 21.51 -1.95
CA HIS A 376 4.19 21.15 -1.34
C HIS A 376 4.77 19.88 -1.97
N TYR A 377 4.01 18.78 -2.07
CA TYR A 377 4.58 17.57 -2.65
C TYR A 377 4.88 17.72 -4.16
N VAL A 378 4.13 18.54 -4.90
CA VAL A 378 4.46 18.85 -6.30
C VAL A 378 5.78 19.61 -6.38
N LEU A 379 6.01 20.63 -5.53
CA LEU A 379 7.28 21.35 -5.50
C LEU A 379 8.43 20.44 -5.07
N GLY A 380 8.21 19.53 -4.12
CA GLY A 380 9.18 18.50 -3.74
C GLY A 380 9.57 17.60 -4.90
N ASN A 381 8.58 17.13 -5.68
CA ASN A 381 8.84 16.31 -6.86
C ASN A 381 9.66 17.10 -7.92
N LEU A 382 9.27 18.33 -8.22
CA LEU A 382 9.98 19.15 -9.22
C LEU A 382 11.39 19.54 -8.75
N ALA A 383 11.59 19.77 -7.45
CA ALA A 383 12.92 19.96 -6.87
C ALA A 383 13.78 18.71 -7.07
N MET A 384 13.24 17.52 -6.84
CA MET A 384 13.94 16.24 -7.02
C MET A 384 14.22 15.94 -8.49
N SER A 385 13.17 15.92 -9.33
CA SER A 385 13.22 15.36 -10.69
C SER A 385 13.71 16.34 -11.75
N PHE A 386 13.45 17.64 -11.55
CA PHE A 386 13.78 18.68 -12.54
C PHE A 386 14.98 19.54 -12.12
N ASP A 387 15.03 19.97 -10.83
CA ASP A 387 16.12 20.83 -10.35
C ASP A 387 17.31 20.04 -9.79
N PHE A 388 17.14 18.76 -9.47
CA PHE A 388 18.10 17.91 -8.73
C PHE A 388 18.49 18.52 -7.36
N ASP A 389 17.56 19.28 -6.75
CA ASP A 389 17.68 19.88 -5.41
C ASP A 389 17.06 18.96 -4.36
N PHE A 390 17.80 17.94 -3.96
CA PHE A 390 17.36 16.92 -3.02
C PHE A 390 17.05 17.45 -1.61
N PRO A 391 17.80 18.42 -1.04
CA PRO A 391 17.44 19.02 0.25
C PRO A 391 16.08 19.73 0.24
N THR A 392 15.80 20.50 -0.79
CA THR A 392 14.48 21.13 -0.96
C THR A 392 13.39 20.09 -1.15
N ALA A 393 13.65 19.04 -1.95
CA ALA A 393 12.68 17.97 -2.16
C ALA A 393 12.26 17.30 -0.86
N GLU A 394 13.22 16.92 0.01
CA GLU A 394 12.91 16.28 1.29
C GLU A 394 12.08 17.20 2.19
N ARG A 395 12.46 18.46 2.29
CA ARG A 395 11.73 19.45 3.09
C ARG A 395 10.27 19.57 2.64
N GLU A 396 10.04 19.72 1.35
CA GLU A 396 8.70 19.90 0.78
C GLU A 396 7.84 18.62 0.95
N PHE A 397 8.40 17.42 0.75
CA PHE A 397 7.68 16.17 0.97
C PHE A 397 7.31 15.97 2.44
N ARG A 398 8.22 16.27 3.36
CA ARG A 398 7.94 16.16 4.79
C ARG A 398 6.91 17.18 5.25
N GLU A 399 6.94 18.41 4.73
CA GLU A 399 5.92 19.41 5.00
C GLU A 399 4.54 18.96 4.50
N ALA A 400 4.46 18.41 3.30
CA ALA A 400 3.22 17.85 2.78
C ALA A 400 2.62 16.77 3.69
N ILE A 401 3.47 15.89 4.26
CA ILE A 401 3.02 14.85 5.20
C ILE A 401 2.63 15.44 6.56
N VAL A 402 3.30 16.48 7.03
CA VAL A 402 2.91 17.18 8.26
C VAL A 402 1.54 17.81 8.11
N LEU A 403 1.27 18.42 6.96
CA LEU A 403 -0.01 19.07 6.64
C LEU A 403 -1.14 18.05 6.40
N GLU A 404 -0.85 16.98 5.67
CA GLU A 404 -1.81 15.91 5.34
C GLU A 404 -1.23 14.51 5.59
N PRO A 405 -1.16 14.04 6.83
CA PRO A 405 -0.60 12.71 7.16
C PRO A 405 -1.40 11.53 6.58
N ASN A 406 -2.60 11.77 6.09
CA ASN A 406 -3.46 10.76 5.45
C ASN A 406 -3.43 10.84 3.91
N ASN A 407 -2.46 11.53 3.32
CA ASN A 407 -2.33 11.64 1.87
C ASN A 407 -1.40 10.52 1.34
N PRO A 408 -1.93 9.47 0.69
CA PRO A 408 -1.11 8.34 0.24
C PRO A 408 -0.11 8.74 -0.85
N THR A 409 -0.42 9.75 -1.67
CA THR A 409 0.49 10.23 -2.72
C THR A 409 1.71 10.93 -2.13
N ALA A 410 1.54 11.72 -1.06
CA ALA A 410 2.66 12.36 -0.38
C ALA A 410 3.64 11.32 0.21
N HIS A 411 3.12 10.26 0.82
CA HIS A 411 3.92 9.13 1.30
C HIS A 411 4.64 8.39 0.16
N GLN A 412 3.96 8.13 -0.96
CA GLN A 412 4.58 7.49 -2.13
C GLN A 412 5.74 8.34 -2.68
N TRP A 413 5.57 9.64 -2.84
CA TRP A 413 6.61 10.49 -3.43
C TRP A 413 7.78 10.69 -2.46
N LEU A 414 7.53 10.75 -1.13
CA LEU A 414 8.62 10.68 -0.16
C LEU A 414 9.35 9.33 -0.24
N ALA A 415 8.64 8.22 -0.42
CA ALA A 415 9.28 6.91 -0.60
C ALA A 415 10.17 6.87 -1.84
N GLN A 416 9.73 7.43 -2.96
CA GLN A 416 10.54 7.55 -4.19
C GLN A 416 11.79 8.40 -3.94
N TYR A 417 11.66 9.55 -3.28
CA TYR A 417 12.81 10.35 -2.87
C TYR A 417 13.80 9.53 -2.01
N LEU A 418 13.30 8.83 -0.99
CA LEU A 418 14.12 8.01 -0.08
C LEU A 418 14.84 6.87 -0.82
N MET A 419 14.21 6.27 -1.85
CA MET A 419 14.86 5.29 -2.71
C MET A 419 16.04 5.90 -3.45
N THR A 420 15.89 7.11 -4.06
CA THR A 420 17.00 7.78 -4.75
C THR A 420 18.16 8.11 -3.83
N GLN A 421 17.88 8.29 -2.53
CA GLN A 421 18.87 8.56 -1.49
C GLN A 421 19.41 7.29 -0.84
N ASN A 422 19.07 6.08 -1.34
CA ASN A 422 19.43 4.79 -0.77
C ASN A 422 18.99 4.59 0.70
N ARG A 423 17.92 5.29 1.12
CA ARG A 423 17.29 5.19 2.45
C ARG A 423 16.15 4.18 2.40
N LEU A 424 16.47 2.94 2.06
CA LEU A 424 15.49 1.92 1.64
C LEU A 424 14.54 1.49 2.76
N ALA A 425 15.00 1.43 4.02
CA ALA A 425 14.14 1.08 5.16
C ALA A 425 13.04 2.14 5.39
N GLU A 426 13.41 3.42 5.28
CA GLU A 426 12.45 4.51 5.37
C GLU A 426 11.48 4.51 4.17
N ALA A 427 11.99 4.26 2.96
CA ALA A 427 11.16 4.13 1.77
C ALA A 427 10.11 3.02 1.91
N GLN A 428 10.49 1.85 2.44
CA GLN A 428 9.56 0.76 2.74
C GLN A 428 8.49 1.18 3.73
N SER A 429 8.86 1.90 4.81
CA SER A 429 7.92 2.40 5.79
C SER A 429 6.89 3.36 5.17
N GLU A 430 7.35 4.31 4.35
CA GLU A 430 6.45 5.26 3.69
C GLU A 430 5.54 4.58 2.64
N THR A 431 6.06 3.60 1.91
CA THR A 431 5.25 2.80 0.97
C THR A 431 4.15 2.00 1.69
N LEU A 432 4.45 1.44 2.88
CA LEU A 432 3.45 0.75 3.69
C LEU A 432 2.36 1.70 4.19
N LYS A 433 2.70 2.93 4.60
CA LYS A 433 1.71 3.95 4.98
C LYS A 433 0.79 4.31 3.80
N ALA A 434 1.35 4.47 2.60
CA ALA A 434 0.55 4.71 1.40
C ALA A 434 -0.45 3.57 1.15
N LEU A 435 -0.03 2.30 1.32
CA LEU A 435 -0.88 1.12 1.20
C LEU A 435 -1.94 1.01 2.30
N GLU A 436 -1.64 1.43 3.54
CA GLU A 436 -2.64 1.47 4.61
C GLU A 436 -3.77 2.46 4.31
N LEU A 437 -3.44 3.58 3.64
CA LEU A 437 -4.38 4.63 3.27
C LEU A 437 -5.18 4.29 2.00
N ASP A 438 -4.56 3.57 1.07
CA ASP A 438 -5.19 3.14 -0.19
C ASP A 438 -4.84 1.67 -0.52
N PRO A 439 -5.44 0.70 0.20
CA PRO A 439 -4.99 -0.68 0.24
C PRO A 439 -5.19 -1.48 -1.06
N VAL A 440 -6.08 -1.04 -1.94
CA VAL A 440 -6.32 -1.70 -3.23
C VAL A 440 -5.91 -0.83 -4.42
N SER A 441 -5.01 0.12 -4.20
CA SER A 441 -4.44 0.92 -5.28
C SER A 441 -3.36 0.13 -6.04
N PRO A 442 -3.51 -0.07 -7.35
CA PRO A 442 -2.47 -0.74 -8.15
C PRO A 442 -1.16 0.06 -8.19
N ILE A 443 -1.22 1.39 -8.02
CA ILE A 443 -0.04 2.26 -7.96
C ILE A 443 0.78 1.96 -6.70
N PHE A 444 0.15 1.93 -5.52
CA PHE A 444 0.88 1.75 -4.26
C PHE A 444 1.33 0.30 -4.03
N THR A 445 0.54 -0.69 -4.51
CA THR A 445 1.01 -2.08 -4.52
C THR A 445 2.25 -2.26 -5.41
N THR A 446 2.31 -1.54 -6.53
CA THR A 446 3.46 -1.57 -7.44
C THR A 446 4.64 -0.76 -6.89
N ALA A 447 4.41 0.37 -6.20
CA ALA A 447 5.47 1.14 -5.53
C ALA A 447 6.24 0.28 -4.51
N ARG A 448 5.56 -0.70 -3.88
CA ARG A 448 6.23 -1.67 -3.02
C ARG A 448 7.17 -2.59 -3.80
N ALA A 449 6.77 -3.06 -4.99
CA ALA A 449 7.64 -3.84 -5.86
C ALA A 449 8.87 -3.01 -6.31
N GLU A 450 8.68 -1.73 -6.63
CA GLU A 450 9.74 -0.78 -6.95
C GLU A 450 10.74 -0.64 -5.79
N THR A 451 10.26 -0.52 -4.56
CA THR A 451 11.14 -0.42 -3.37
C THR A 451 11.99 -1.67 -3.17
N PHE A 452 11.44 -2.86 -3.39
CA PHE A 452 12.20 -4.11 -3.36
C PHE A 452 13.22 -4.20 -4.49
N TYR A 453 12.87 -3.71 -5.69
CA TYR A 453 13.77 -3.70 -6.84
C TYR A 453 15.04 -2.88 -6.57
N TYR A 454 14.88 -1.65 -6.07
CA TYR A 454 16.03 -0.80 -5.71
C TYR A 454 16.78 -1.29 -4.46
N ALA A 455 16.16 -2.15 -3.64
CA ALA A 455 16.84 -2.87 -2.57
C ALA A 455 17.60 -4.13 -3.06
N HIS A 456 17.61 -4.40 -4.37
CA HIS A 456 18.15 -5.63 -4.98
C HIS A 456 17.48 -6.92 -4.48
N ASP A 457 16.30 -6.82 -3.85
CA ASP A 457 15.47 -7.97 -3.47
C ASP A 457 14.52 -8.32 -4.63
N PHE A 458 15.09 -8.95 -5.66
CA PHE A 458 14.35 -9.29 -6.88
C PHE A 458 13.31 -10.39 -6.65
N ASP A 459 13.49 -11.26 -5.65
CA ASP A 459 12.50 -12.28 -5.33
C ASP A 459 11.24 -11.66 -4.72
N SER A 460 11.38 -10.73 -3.80
CA SER A 460 10.27 -9.96 -3.24
C SER A 460 9.63 -9.05 -4.29
N THR A 461 10.40 -8.47 -5.22
CA THR A 461 9.88 -7.72 -6.37
C THR A 461 8.96 -8.59 -7.22
N ILE A 462 9.42 -9.80 -7.60
CA ILE A 462 8.64 -10.76 -8.40
C ILE A 462 7.35 -11.16 -7.67
N ALA A 463 7.45 -11.48 -6.37
CA ALA A 463 6.29 -11.88 -5.58
C ALA A 463 5.25 -10.76 -5.50
N GLN A 464 5.69 -9.54 -5.21
CA GLN A 464 4.80 -8.38 -5.10
C GLN A 464 4.18 -7.99 -6.43
N ALA A 465 4.95 -7.99 -7.53
CA ALA A 465 4.43 -7.68 -8.86
C ALA A 465 3.40 -8.72 -9.33
N LYS A 466 3.63 -10.01 -9.07
CA LYS A 466 2.66 -11.07 -9.36
C LYS A 466 1.37 -10.89 -8.57
N LEU A 467 1.47 -10.61 -7.27
CA LEU A 467 0.30 -10.31 -6.43
C LEU A 467 -0.50 -9.13 -6.99
N THR A 468 0.20 -8.10 -7.49
CA THR A 468 -0.47 -6.96 -8.13
C THR A 468 -1.19 -7.38 -9.41
N LEU A 469 -0.58 -8.23 -10.26
CA LEU A 469 -1.20 -8.71 -11.50
C LEU A 469 -2.37 -9.66 -11.27
N GLU A 470 -2.36 -10.42 -10.17
CA GLU A 470 -3.51 -11.25 -9.76
C GLU A 470 -4.72 -10.37 -9.42
N GLN A 471 -4.51 -9.23 -8.78
CA GLN A 471 -5.58 -8.30 -8.42
C GLN A 471 -5.96 -7.36 -9.58
N PHE A 472 -4.99 -6.97 -10.39
CA PHE A 472 -5.11 -6.00 -11.49
C PHE A 472 -4.47 -6.56 -12.76
N PRO A 473 -5.14 -7.48 -13.45
CA PRO A 473 -4.63 -8.03 -14.72
C PRO A 473 -4.32 -6.92 -15.74
N ASN A 474 -3.21 -7.06 -16.43
CA ASN A 474 -2.74 -6.08 -17.44
C ASN A 474 -2.34 -4.71 -16.84
N PHE A 475 -1.91 -4.65 -15.58
CA PHE A 475 -1.40 -3.40 -15.02
C PHE A 475 0.05 -3.17 -15.45
N LEU A 476 0.25 -2.18 -16.31
CA LEU A 476 1.51 -1.90 -17.01
C LEU A 476 2.72 -1.82 -16.08
N TYR A 477 2.63 -1.11 -14.97
CA TYR A 477 3.76 -0.95 -14.05
C TYR A 477 4.13 -2.25 -13.34
N ALA A 478 3.15 -3.12 -13.08
CA ALA A 478 3.45 -4.42 -12.46
C ALA A 478 4.16 -5.36 -13.45
N GLU A 479 3.75 -5.37 -14.73
CA GLU A 479 4.46 -6.07 -15.82
C GLU A 479 5.90 -5.55 -15.94
N LEU A 480 6.09 -4.23 -15.86
CA LEU A 480 7.40 -3.59 -15.96
C LEU A 480 8.35 -4.01 -14.85
N TRP A 481 7.91 -3.95 -13.57
CA TRP A 481 8.76 -4.35 -12.44
C TRP A 481 9.02 -5.84 -12.38
N LEU A 482 8.03 -6.66 -12.76
CA LEU A 482 8.18 -8.11 -12.88
C LEU A 482 9.24 -8.46 -13.93
N ALA A 483 9.16 -7.86 -15.11
CA ALA A 483 10.12 -8.03 -16.18
C ALA A 483 11.53 -7.56 -15.78
N SER A 484 11.61 -6.40 -15.11
CA SER A 484 12.89 -5.84 -14.63
C SER A 484 13.57 -6.78 -13.63
N ALA A 485 12.83 -7.31 -12.65
CA ALA A 485 13.38 -8.24 -11.68
C ALA A 485 13.84 -9.56 -12.31
N TYR A 486 13.09 -10.10 -13.28
CA TYR A 486 13.53 -11.27 -14.04
C TYR A 486 14.81 -11.00 -14.85
N ARG A 487 14.93 -9.79 -15.46
CA ARG A 487 16.13 -9.38 -16.18
C ARG A 487 17.36 -9.38 -15.26
N GLU A 488 17.26 -8.79 -14.06
CA GLU A 488 18.38 -8.77 -13.08
C GLU A 488 18.75 -10.18 -12.60
N LYS A 489 17.79 -11.08 -12.50
CA LYS A 489 18.03 -12.50 -12.22
C LYS A 489 18.55 -13.28 -13.44
N LYS A 490 18.74 -12.63 -14.60
CA LYS A 490 19.16 -13.23 -15.88
C LYS A 490 18.18 -14.27 -16.41
N MET A 491 16.93 -14.23 -15.97
CA MET A 491 15.83 -15.04 -16.47
C MET A 491 15.22 -14.33 -17.71
N TYR A 492 16.01 -14.30 -18.79
CA TYR A 492 15.69 -13.45 -19.95
C TYR A 492 14.44 -13.88 -20.70
N GLY A 493 14.07 -15.17 -20.66
CA GLY A 493 12.85 -15.68 -21.29
C GLY A 493 11.62 -15.02 -20.67
N GLU A 494 11.51 -15.09 -19.34
CA GLU A 494 10.43 -14.50 -18.57
C GLU A 494 10.46 -12.96 -18.65
N ALA A 495 11.64 -12.35 -18.54
CA ALA A 495 11.79 -10.91 -18.67
C ALA A 495 11.24 -10.40 -20.00
N LEU A 496 11.61 -11.02 -21.13
CA LEU A 496 11.15 -10.63 -22.45
C LEU A 496 9.65 -10.89 -22.65
N GLN A 497 9.09 -11.94 -22.04
CA GLN A 497 7.65 -12.18 -22.05
C GLN A 497 6.89 -11.00 -21.43
N HIS A 498 7.27 -10.58 -20.21
CA HIS A 498 6.60 -9.51 -19.47
C HIS A 498 6.88 -8.12 -20.06
N PHE A 499 8.09 -7.84 -20.57
CA PHE A 499 8.34 -6.60 -21.32
C PHE A 499 7.52 -6.49 -22.60
N ARG A 500 7.28 -7.60 -23.31
CA ARG A 500 6.38 -7.61 -24.47
C ARG A 500 4.93 -7.39 -24.05
N ALA A 501 4.48 -8.03 -22.96
CA ALA A 501 3.14 -7.78 -22.41
C ALA A 501 2.95 -6.29 -22.03
N ALA A 502 3.92 -5.67 -21.34
CA ALA A 502 3.89 -4.25 -21.04
C ALA A 502 3.84 -3.39 -22.32
N ARG A 503 4.67 -3.68 -23.33
CA ARG A 503 4.65 -2.98 -24.62
C ARG A 503 3.29 -3.12 -25.32
N ASP A 504 2.66 -4.29 -25.30
CA ASP A 504 1.40 -4.53 -25.98
C ASP A 504 0.23 -3.75 -25.34
N LEU A 505 0.36 -3.38 -24.05
CA LEU A 505 -0.55 -2.46 -23.37
C LEU A 505 -0.38 -0.99 -23.82
N ALA A 506 0.83 -0.60 -24.25
CA ALA A 506 1.15 0.74 -24.72
C ALA A 506 2.23 0.68 -25.84
N PRO A 507 1.85 0.33 -27.07
CA PRO A 507 2.81 -0.01 -28.15
C PRO A 507 3.78 1.11 -28.55
N ASP A 508 3.33 2.36 -28.46
CA ASP A 508 4.10 3.54 -28.86
C ASP A 508 4.80 4.22 -27.68
N ASN A 509 4.86 3.55 -26.54
CA ASN A 509 5.51 4.10 -25.34
C ASN A 509 7.03 3.92 -25.43
N ALA A 510 7.75 5.04 -25.50
CA ALA A 510 9.20 5.06 -25.67
C ALA A 510 9.96 4.45 -24.48
N ALA A 511 9.46 4.63 -23.25
CA ALA A 511 10.07 4.05 -22.05
C ALA A 511 10.04 2.52 -22.09
N LEU A 512 8.90 1.93 -22.47
CA LEU A 512 8.74 0.48 -22.58
C LEU A 512 9.60 -0.11 -23.71
N LEU A 513 9.69 0.60 -24.83
CA LEU A 513 10.59 0.21 -25.91
C LEU A 513 12.05 0.23 -25.44
N SER A 514 12.46 1.22 -24.67
CA SER A 514 13.82 1.30 -24.11
C SER A 514 14.19 0.10 -23.26
N VAL A 515 13.35 -0.27 -22.28
CA VAL A 515 13.64 -1.39 -21.37
C VAL A 515 13.57 -2.74 -22.07
N LEU A 516 12.68 -2.88 -23.06
CA LEU A 516 12.62 -4.05 -23.95
C LEU A 516 13.90 -4.15 -24.81
N GLY A 517 14.33 -3.03 -25.42
CA GLY A 517 15.56 -2.98 -26.23
C GLY A 517 16.80 -3.33 -25.42
N HIS A 518 16.91 -2.83 -24.19
CA HIS A 518 17.97 -3.22 -23.25
C HIS A 518 17.91 -4.72 -22.94
N ALA A 519 16.74 -5.27 -22.60
CA ALA A 519 16.57 -6.69 -22.29
C ALA A 519 16.95 -7.59 -23.48
N LEU A 520 16.57 -7.22 -24.71
CA LEU A 520 17.00 -7.91 -25.94
C LEU A 520 18.53 -7.89 -26.07
N ALA A 521 19.19 -6.74 -25.83
CA ALA A 521 20.63 -6.63 -25.93
C ALA A 521 21.36 -7.55 -24.94
N VAL A 522 20.97 -7.53 -23.66
CA VAL A 522 21.64 -8.35 -22.62
C VAL A 522 21.29 -9.83 -22.71
N SER A 523 20.17 -10.20 -23.36
CA SER A 523 19.82 -11.60 -23.66
C SER A 523 20.55 -12.18 -24.88
N GLY A 524 21.30 -11.34 -25.62
CA GLY A 524 22.04 -11.74 -26.82
C GLY A 524 21.33 -11.47 -28.15
N ASP A 525 20.07 -11.02 -28.14
CA ASP A 525 19.35 -10.59 -29.35
C ASP A 525 19.77 -9.17 -29.76
N ARG A 526 21.03 -9.08 -30.24
CA ARG A 526 21.61 -7.81 -30.68
C ARG A 526 20.80 -7.16 -31.82
N GLN A 527 20.29 -7.97 -32.77
CA GLN A 527 19.54 -7.42 -33.89
C GLN A 527 18.19 -6.87 -33.46
N GLY A 528 17.48 -7.57 -32.57
CA GLY A 528 16.25 -7.07 -31.95
C GLY A 528 16.47 -5.74 -31.22
N ALA A 529 17.54 -5.62 -30.43
CA ALA A 529 17.89 -4.38 -29.75
C ALA A 529 18.16 -3.21 -30.72
N LEU A 530 18.90 -3.45 -31.83
CA LEU A 530 19.17 -2.44 -32.87
C LEU A 530 17.89 -2.02 -33.59
N ASN A 531 16.96 -2.93 -33.81
CA ASN A 531 15.67 -2.60 -34.43
C ASN A 531 14.86 -1.65 -33.50
N VAL A 532 14.81 -1.94 -32.20
CA VAL A 532 14.15 -1.07 -31.23
C VAL A 532 14.85 0.30 -31.13
N LEU A 533 16.19 0.33 -31.16
CA LEU A 533 16.95 1.59 -31.17
C LEU A 533 16.59 2.43 -32.40
N THR A 534 16.50 1.81 -33.58
CA THR A 534 16.10 2.47 -34.83
C THR A 534 14.68 3.01 -34.75
N GLN A 535 13.76 2.25 -34.14
CA GLN A 535 12.38 2.67 -33.89
C GLN A 535 12.33 3.93 -33.01
N LEU A 536 13.02 3.92 -31.87
CA LEU A 536 13.08 5.10 -30.95
C LEU A 536 13.69 6.33 -31.63
N GLN A 537 14.75 6.15 -32.43
CA GLN A 537 15.33 7.23 -33.23
C GLN A 537 14.38 7.75 -34.29
N GLY A 538 13.53 6.89 -34.85
CA GLY A 538 12.45 7.30 -35.75
C GLY A 538 11.40 8.13 -35.05
N MET A 539 10.94 7.68 -33.88
CA MET A 539 9.97 8.38 -33.02
C MET A 539 10.49 9.77 -32.61
N SER A 540 11.78 9.89 -32.23
CA SER A 540 12.37 11.15 -31.78
C SER A 540 12.40 12.26 -32.84
N ARG A 541 12.17 11.94 -34.11
CA ARG A 541 12.00 12.92 -35.20
C ARG A 541 10.59 13.51 -35.28
N GLN A 542 9.62 12.88 -34.63
CA GLN A 542 8.20 13.23 -34.69
C GLN A 542 7.71 13.84 -33.38
N HIS A 543 8.22 13.36 -32.24
CA HIS A 543 7.84 13.82 -30.92
C HIS A 543 9.01 13.66 -29.94
N TYR A 544 8.84 14.15 -28.72
CA TYR A 544 9.85 14.06 -27.68
C TYR A 544 10.08 12.60 -27.28
N VAL A 545 11.33 12.16 -27.33
CA VAL A 545 11.81 10.88 -26.80
C VAL A 545 13.05 11.18 -25.94
N PRO A 546 13.00 10.94 -24.63
CA PRO A 546 14.13 11.15 -23.74
C PRO A 546 15.42 10.46 -24.19
N SER A 547 16.54 11.18 -24.20
CA SER A 547 17.84 10.61 -24.57
C SER A 547 18.28 9.47 -23.65
N LEU A 548 17.80 9.42 -22.42
CA LEU A 548 18.06 8.34 -21.46
C LEU A 548 17.56 6.98 -21.99
N TYR A 549 16.48 6.97 -22.76
CA TYR A 549 15.93 5.73 -23.33
C TYR A 549 16.86 5.09 -24.37
N LEU A 550 17.57 5.91 -25.13
CA LEU A 550 18.61 5.43 -26.04
C LEU A 550 19.83 4.93 -25.25
N ALA A 551 20.18 5.63 -24.14
CA ALA A 551 21.30 5.23 -23.27
C ALA A 551 21.11 3.81 -22.71
N GLY A 552 19.90 3.43 -22.29
CA GLY A 552 19.59 2.08 -21.80
C GLY A 552 19.91 1.00 -22.84
N ILE A 553 19.54 1.21 -24.11
CA ILE A 553 19.81 0.24 -25.19
C ILE A 553 21.32 0.18 -25.52
N TYR A 554 22.00 1.33 -25.63
CA TYR A 554 23.44 1.37 -25.84
C TYR A 554 24.21 0.66 -24.72
N LEU A 555 23.78 0.82 -23.48
CA LEU A 555 24.35 0.13 -22.31
C LEU A 555 24.25 -1.39 -22.47
N GLY A 556 23.07 -1.91 -22.80
CA GLY A 556 22.87 -3.34 -23.06
C GLY A 556 23.70 -3.87 -24.22
N LEU A 557 23.96 -3.06 -25.25
CA LEU A 557 24.81 -3.40 -26.41
C LEU A 557 26.31 -3.31 -26.11
N GLY A 558 26.71 -2.80 -24.92
CA GLY A 558 28.10 -2.58 -24.53
C GLY A 558 28.74 -1.34 -25.17
N ASP A 559 27.95 -0.45 -25.76
CA ASP A 559 28.42 0.80 -26.34
C ASP A 559 28.46 1.93 -25.29
N ASN A 560 29.48 1.88 -24.43
CA ASN A 560 29.64 2.84 -23.35
C ASN A 560 29.77 4.29 -23.83
N ASN A 561 30.34 4.52 -25.02
CA ASN A 561 30.50 5.88 -25.52
C ASN A 561 29.16 6.54 -25.85
N ASN A 562 28.29 5.84 -26.58
CA ASN A 562 26.95 6.32 -26.87
C ASN A 562 26.05 6.33 -25.63
N THR A 563 26.25 5.40 -24.67
CA THR A 563 25.59 5.40 -23.36
C THR A 563 25.85 6.72 -22.65
N PHE A 564 27.11 7.10 -22.39
CA PHE A 564 27.46 8.33 -21.68
C PHE A 564 27.10 9.60 -22.47
N ALA A 565 27.22 9.58 -23.79
CA ALA A 565 26.77 10.71 -24.62
C ALA A 565 25.26 10.95 -24.48
N SER A 566 24.46 9.88 -24.45
CA SER A 566 23.00 9.97 -24.28
C SER A 566 22.60 10.35 -22.87
N MET A 567 23.27 9.82 -21.83
CA MET A 567 23.05 10.26 -20.44
C MET A 567 23.38 11.74 -20.23
N ASN A 568 24.45 12.24 -20.83
CA ASN A 568 24.78 13.68 -20.76
C ASN A 568 23.70 14.57 -21.42
N ARG A 569 23.09 14.11 -22.52
CA ARG A 569 21.94 14.81 -23.12
C ARG A 569 20.73 14.76 -22.21
N ALA A 570 20.44 13.60 -21.61
CA ALA A 570 19.33 13.42 -20.69
C ALA A 570 19.41 14.35 -19.46
N ILE A 571 20.62 14.66 -18.95
CA ILE A 571 20.79 15.65 -17.88
C ILE A 571 20.34 17.03 -18.35
N ASN A 572 20.70 17.43 -19.57
CA ASN A 572 20.28 18.72 -20.13
C ASN A 572 18.78 18.77 -20.47
N GLU A 573 18.16 17.60 -20.68
CA GLU A 573 16.72 17.43 -20.86
C GLU A 573 15.96 17.40 -19.53
N HIS A 574 16.65 17.34 -18.40
CA HIS A 574 16.08 17.16 -17.05
C HIS A 574 15.18 15.91 -16.94
N ASN A 575 15.67 14.77 -17.49
CA ASN A 575 14.87 13.55 -17.44
C ASN A 575 14.74 13.04 -16.01
N ASP A 576 13.51 12.77 -15.57
CA ASP A 576 13.14 12.35 -14.22
C ASP A 576 13.81 11.07 -13.76
N ARG A 577 14.05 10.10 -14.65
CA ARG A 577 14.66 8.80 -14.29
C ARG A 577 16.13 8.88 -13.91
N LEU A 578 16.81 9.99 -14.19
CA LEU A 578 18.20 10.21 -13.77
C LEU A 578 18.39 10.20 -12.25
N ILE A 579 17.35 10.56 -11.48
CA ILE A 579 17.40 10.57 -10.01
C ILE A 579 17.67 9.19 -9.41
N TYR A 580 17.35 8.12 -10.12
CA TYR A 580 17.61 6.74 -9.68
C TYR A 580 18.99 6.21 -10.08
N LEU A 581 19.78 6.97 -10.85
CA LEU A 581 21.02 6.48 -11.47
C LEU A 581 22.02 5.90 -10.43
N ALA A 582 22.05 6.46 -9.22
CA ALA A 582 22.90 5.97 -8.14
C ALA A 582 22.51 4.58 -7.60
N VAL A 583 21.22 4.23 -7.70
CA VAL A 583 20.65 2.98 -7.14
C VAL A 583 20.14 2.01 -8.21
N GLU A 584 20.16 2.39 -9.49
CA GLU A 584 19.66 1.59 -10.61
C GLU A 584 20.55 0.36 -10.86
N PRO A 585 20.07 -0.88 -10.68
CA PRO A 585 20.83 -2.09 -10.94
C PRO A 585 21.34 -2.19 -12.39
N MET A 586 20.56 -1.73 -13.34
CA MET A 586 20.94 -1.74 -14.76
C MET A 586 22.24 -0.95 -15.03
N ALA A 587 22.59 0.02 -14.16
CA ALA A 587 23.81 0.82 -14.29
C ALA A 587 25.08 0.14 -13.70
N ASP A 588 24.96 -1.00 -13.03
CA ASP A 588 26.09 -1.70 -12.38
C ASP A 588 27.31 -1.92 -13.31
N PRO A 589 27.12 -2.28 -14.60
CA PRO A 589 28.27 -2.48 -15.50
C PRO A 589 29.14 -1.24 -15.73
N ILE A 590 28.60 -0.05 -15.49
CA ILE A 590 29.31 1.23 -15.73
C ILE A 590 29.61 2.02 -14.46
N ARG A 591 29.28 1.51 -13.26
CA ARG A 591 29.50 2.22 -11.99
C ARG A 591 30.96 2.56 -11.71
N SER A 592 31.90 1.70 -12.15
CA SER A 592 33.35 1.92 -11.99
C SER A 592 33.96 2.88 -13.02
N ASP A 593 33.21 3.28 -14.04
CA ASP A 593 33.68 4.22 -15.06
C ASP A 593 33.75 5.64 -14.48
N PRO A 594 34.87 6.37 -14.57
CA PRO A 594 34.97 7.73 -14.04
C PRO A 594 33.91 8.72 -14.59
N ARG A 595 33.43 8.47 -15.82
CA ARG A 595 32.37 9.26 -16.44
C ARG A 595 31.05 9.12 -15.67
N PHE A 596 30.80 7.94 -15.08
CA PHE A 596 29.62 7.71 -14.26
C PHE A 596 29.61 8.59 -13.00
N GLN A 597 30.76 8.68 -12.31
CA GLN A 597 30.91 9.55 -11.13
C GLN A 597 30.72 11.04 -11.51
N THR A 598 31.20 11.43 -12.68
CA THR A 598 31.00 12.79 -13.20
C THR A 598 29.50 13.08 -13.46
N LEU A 599 28.75 12.11 -13.97
CA LEU A 599 27.29 12.25 -14.15
C LEU A 599 26.57 12.39 -12.80
N LEU A 600 26.89 11.55 -11.82
CA LEU A 600 26.30 11.64 -10.47
C LEU A 600 26.59 13.00 -9.82
N ALA A 601 27.82 13.53 -9.98
CA ALA A 601 28.19 14.85 -9.48
C ALA A 601 27.34 15.98 -10.09
N ARG A 602 27.06 15.89 -11.40
CA ARG A 602 26.26 16.90 -12.11
C ARG A 602 24.79 16.96 -11.68
N ILE A 603 24.28 15.88 -11.13
CA ILE A 603 22.90 15.77 -10.60
C ILE A 603 22.88 15.64 -9.07
N HIS A 604 23.96 16.01 -8.39
CA HIS A 604 24.10 16.06 -6.92
C HIS A 604 23.81 14.73 -6.18
N LEU A 605 23.99 13.56 -6.84
CA LEU A 605 23.78 12.23 -6.25
C LEU A 605 25.05 11.63 -5.59
N ASN A 606 26.20 12.26 -5.67
CA ASN A 606 27.45 11.83 -5.06
C ASN A 606 27.84 12.64 -3.81
N GLU A 607 27.01 13.57 -3.39
CA GLU A 607 27.25 14.33 -2.17
C GLU A 607 27.14 13.44 -0.92
N PRO A 608 27.97 13.66 0.13
CA PRO A 608 27.85 12.89 1.36
C PRO A 608 26.47 13.07 1.96
N LYS A 609 25.79 11.95 2.18
CA LYS A 609 24.47 11.94 2.77
C LYS A 609 24.59 12.22 4.26
N HIS A 610 24.06 13.33 4.75
CA HIS A 610 24.06 13.75 6.15
C HIS A 610 23.07 12.94 7.00
#